data_ab2f79e573235e7e8a2db950f538184d
#
_entry.id   ab2f79e573235e7e8a2db950f538184d
#
_cell.length_a   1.000
_cell.length_b   1.000
_cell.length_c   1.000
_cell.angle_alpha   90.00
_cell.angle_beta   90.00
_cell.angle_gamma   90.00
#
_symmetry.space_group_name_H-M   'P 1'
#
loop_
_entity.id
_entity.type
_entity.pdbx_description
1 polymer ?
#
loop_
_entity_poly.entity_id
_entity_poly.type
_entity_poly.pdbx_seq_one_letter_code
_entity_poly.pdbx_strand_id
1 'polypeptide(L)'
;VYKRQFLDSLLERASKEPKTIVLPEGEDERILQAAHAVAARKAAKLIILGNPEEIKAYFAQNNWDMEDIELIQPETSEKLESYANLLYELRKAKGMTPNDARKLALNYNYFGTLMIKSGDADGMVSGANHSTADTVRPALQIIKSAHKERSVSSALILVANDKPYIFSDCAIIINPSEQELADMALASSETALKFGIEPKVAMLSYSTRGSGSGGMVDKVRNATKLAQEMLQSEEYKNLPIMIDGEMQADAALDSVVARKKAPDSQVAGQANVLIFP
;
A
#
# COMPACT_ATOMS: atom_id res chain seq x y z
N VAL A 1 -15.53 -5.41 22.68
CA VAL A 1 -14.36 -4.70 23.24
C VAL A 1 -13.08 -4.97 22.43
N TYR A 2 -12.92 -6.12 21.75
CA TYR A 2 -11.65 -6.53 21.16
C TYR A 2 -11.39 -6.05 19.72
N LYS A 3 -12.37 -5.54 18.96
CA LYS A 3 -12.22 -5.16 17.54
C LYS A 3 -11.34 -3.92 17.25
N ARG A 4 -10.72 -3.31 18.26
CA ARG A 4 -9.98 -2.05 18.12
C ARG A 4 -8.49 -2.11 18.40
N GLN A 5 -7.97 -3.18 19.03
CA GLN A 5 -6.58 -3.19 19.51
C GLN A 5 -5.55 -2.94 18.39
N PHE A 6 -5.70 -3.57 17.22
CA PHE A 6 -4.78 -3.35 16.10
C PHE A 6 -4.87 -1.90 15.58
N LEU A 7 -6.09 -1.41 15.28
CA LEU A 7 -6.28 -0.05 14.79
C LEU A 7 -5.88 1.00 15.82
N ASP A 8 -6.21 0.79 17.09
CA ASP A 8 -5.84 1.70 18.17
C ASP A 8 -4.32 1.76 18.34
N SER A 9 -3.61 0.63 18.21
CA SER A 9 -2.14 0.60 18.23
C SER A 9 -1.51 1.35 17.05
N LEU A 10 -2.12 1.28 15.86
CA LEU A 10 -1.66 2.05 14.70
C LEU A 10 -1.87 3.55 14.90
N LEU A 11 -3.03 3.95 15.41
CA LEU A 11 -3.32 5.36 15.71
C LEU A 11 -2.38 5.91 16.79
N GLU A 12 -2.10 5.15 17.84
CA GLU A 12 -1.14 5.53 18.87
C GLU A 12 0.28 5.69 18.30
N ARG A 13 0.71 4.80 17.43
CA ARG A 13 2.01 4.91 16.76
C ARG A 13 2.06 6.12 15.82
N ALA A 14 1.00 6.34 15.03
CA ALA A 14 0.91 7.45 14.10
C ALA A 14 0.91 8.81 14.83
N SER A 15 0.21 8.92 15.97
CA SER A 15 0.15 10.17 16.75
C SER A 15 1.48 10.51 17.45
N LYS A 16 2.38 9.55 17.66
CA LYS A 16 3.73 9.82 18.21
C LYS A 16 4.67 10.45 17.18
N GLU A 17 4.44 10.20 15.91
CA GLU A 17 5.24 10.74 14.81
C GLU A 17 4.32 11.06 13.62
N PRO A 18 3.46 12.10 13.74
CA PRO A 18 2.48 12.42 12.72
C PRO A 18 3.15 12.82 11.41
N LYS A 19 2.81 12.10 10.35
CA LYS A 19 3.28 12.36 8.98
C LYS A 19 2.32 13.32 8.26
N THR A 20 2.84 14.02 7.28
CA THR A 20 2.05 14.91 6.41
C THR A 20 1.45 14.10 5.27
N ILE A 21 0.11 13.99 5.25
CA ILE A 21 -0.63 13.17 4.28
C ILE A 21 -1.49 14.06 3.38
N VAL A 22 -1.35 13.88 2.07
CA VAL A 22 -2.15 14.58 1.07
C VAL A 22 -3.45 13.81 0.79
N LEU A 23 -4.56 14.54 0.77
CA LEU A 23 -5.89 14.08 0.40
C LEU A 23 -6.30 14.85 -0.88
N PRO A 24 -6.19 14.26 -2.08
CA PRO A 24 -6.39 14.99 -3.33
C PRO A 24 -7.86 15.12 -3.77
N GLU A 25 -8.80 14.66 -2.97
CA GLU A 25 -10.23 14.59 -3.29
C GLU A 25 -11.05 15.45 -2.31
N GLY A 26 -10.66 16.73 -2.16
CA GLY A 26 -11.29 17.67 -1.22
C GLY A 26 -12.73 18.07 -1.56
N GLU A 27 -13.24 17.67 -2.73
CA GLU A 27 -14.64 17.79 -3.12
C GLU A 27 -15.52 16.64 -2.59
N ASP A 28 -14.91 15.55 -2.09
CA ASP A 28 -15.65 14.39 -1.58
C ASP A 28 -15.90 14.53 -0.07
N GLU A 29 -17.16 14.58 0.32
CA GLU A 29 -17.56 14.72 1.73
C GLU A 29 -17.02 13.60 2.63
N ARG A 30 -16.86 12.39 2.11
CA ARG A 30 -16.29 11.24 2.86
C ARG A 30 -14.83 11.52 3.23
N ILE A 31 -14.09 12.18 2.33
CA ILE A 31 -12.69 12.58 2.57
C ILE A 31 -12.64 13.69 3.62
N LEU A 32 -13.55 14.69 3.56
CA LEU A 32 -13.61 15.75 4.55
C LEU A 32 -13.97 15.21 5.95
N GLN A 33 -14.90 14.26 6.02
CA GLN A 33 -15.27 13.56 7.27
C GLN A 33 -14.07 12.77 7.83
N ALA A 34 -13.36 12.05 6.96
CA ALA A 34 -12.16 11.31 7.35
C ALA A 34 -11.04 12.26 7.83
N ALA A 35 -10.84 13.39 7.13
CA ALA A 35 -9.85 14.39 7.49
C ALA A 35 -10.11 14.94 8.91
N HIS A 36 -11.35 15.34 9.21
CA HIS A 36 -11.73 15.77 10.55
C HIS A 36 -11.45 14.67 11.60
N ALA A 37 -11.83 13.42 11.32
CA ALA A 37 -11.63 12.32 12.26
C ALA A 37 -10.15 12.00 12.52
N VAL A 38 -9.27 12.16 11.53
CA VAL A 38 -7.83 11.93 11.62
C VAL A 38 -7.15 13.09 12.38
N ALA A 39 -7.50 14.33 12.04
CA ALA A 39 -6.99 15.53 12.72
C ALA A 39 -7.37 15.53 14.20
N ALA A 40 -8.62 15.26 14.55
CA ALA A 40 -9.09 15.15 15.93
C ALA A 40 -8.32 14.11 16.76
N ARG A 41 -7.73 13.10 16.12
CA ARG A 41 -6.87 12.09 16.77
C ARG A 41 -5.38 12.43 16.73
N LYS A 42 -5.01 13.53 16.07
CA LYS A 42 -3.61 13.93 15.82
C LYS A 42 -2.77 12.81 15.19
N ALA A 43 -3.40 11.98 14.37
CA ALA A 43 -2.76 10.83 13.75
C ALA A 43 -1.95 11.19 12.50
N ALA A 44 -2.23 12.32 11.87
CA ALA A 44 -1.47 12.89 10.76
C ALA A 44 -1.70 14.40 10.68
N LYS A 45 -0.75 15.12 10.06
CA LYS A 45 -0.98 16.45 9.50
C LYS A 45 -1.56 16.28 8.10
N LEU A 46 -2.58 17.04 7.75
CA LEU A 46 -3.30 16.82 6.51
C LEU A 46 -3.16 17.99 5.56
N ILE A 47 -2.98 17.69 4.28
CA ILE A 47 -3.07 18.66 3.19
C ILE A 47 -4.23 18.20 2.31
N ILE A 48 -5.30 19.00 2.23
CA ILE A 48 -6.44 18.71 1.36
C ILE A 48 -6.30 19.55 0.10
N LEU A 49 -6.30 18.89 -1.05
CA LEU A 49 -6.33 19.56 -2.34
C LEU A 49 -7.79 19.80 -2.75
N GLY A 50 -8.11 21.05 -3.08
CA GLY A 50 -9.48 21.43 -3.46
C GLY A 50 -9.69 22.94 -3.41
N ASN A 51 -10.95 23.35 -3.58
CA ASN A 51 -11.35 24.74 -3.41
C ASN A 51 -11.38 25.09 -1.91
N PRO A 52 -10.52 26.00 -1.41
CA PRO A 52 -10.44 26.32 0.02
C PRO A 52 -11.74 26.89 0.60
N GLU A 53 -12.48 27.66 -0.19
CA GLU A 53 -13.71 28.29 0.30
C GLU A 53 -14.84 27.25 0.50
N GLU A 54 -14.95 26.29 -0.41
CA GLU A 54 -15.93 25.21 -0.31
C GLU A 54 -15.62 24.30 0.87
N ILE A 55 -14.35 23.93 1.05
CA ILE A 55 -13.90 23.07 2.16
C ILE A 55 -14.12 23.76 3.49
N LYS A 56 -13.74 25.04 3.64
CA LYS A 56 -13.97 25.83 4.85
C LYS A 56 -15.47 25.93 5.17
N ALA A 57 -16.31 26.17 4.15
CA ALA A 57 -17.75 26.24 4.34
C ALA A 57 -18.31 24.91 4.86
N TYR A 58 -17.85 23.78 4.32
CA TYR A 58 -18.29 22.47 4.78
C TYR A 58 -17.89 22.19 6.23
N PHE A 59 -16.65 22.50 6.63
CA PHE A 59 -16.19 22.36 8.00
C PHE A 59 -16.97 23.26 8.97
N ALA A 60 -17.22 24.52 8.57
CA ALA A 60 -18.00 25.46 9.37
C ALA A 60 -19.45 25.00 9.59
N GLN A 61 -20.12 24.47 8.55
CA GLN A 61 -21.48 23.91 8.64
C GLN A 61 -21.58 22.76 9.63
N ASN A 62 -20.51 21.97 9.78
CA ASN A 62 -20.45 20.84 10.69
C ASN A 62 -19.88 21.19 12.08
N ASN A 63 -19.52 22.45 12.32
CA ASN A 63 -18.84 22.93 13.52
C ASN A 63 -17.52 22.16 13.81
N TRP A 64 -16.76 21.86 12.77
CA TRP A 64 -15.48 21.16 12.86
C TRP A 64 -14.31 22.14 12.84
N ASP A 65 -13.30 21.82 13.65
CA ASP A 65 -12.01 22.51 13.63
C ASP A 65 -11.16 22.06 12.44
N MET A 66 -10.28 22.95 12.02
CA MET A 66 -9.30 22.71 10.95
C MET A 66 -7.85 22.72 11.48
N GLU A 67 -7.65 22.52 12.79
CA GLU A 67 -6.30 22.37 13.35
C GLU A 67 -5.58 21.19 12.64
N ASP A 68 -4.30 21.39 12.30
CA ASP A 68 -3.47 20.43 11.55
C ASP A 68 -3.97 20.09 10.11
N ILE A 69 -4.83 20.94 9.52
CA ILE A 69 -5.31 20.80 8.13
C ILE A 69 -4.89 22.03 7.32
N GLU A 70 -4.09 21.80 6.28
CA GLU A 70 -3.72 22.80 5.27
C GLU A 70 -4.58 22.59 4.01
N LEU A 71 -5.01 23.69 3.39
CA LEU A 71 -5.76 23.65 2.13
C LEU A 71 -4.91 24.21 1.01
N ILE A 72 -4.80 23.47 -0.08
CA ILE A 72 -4.07 23.88 -1.28
C ILE A 72 -4.98 23.71 -2.50
N GLN A 73 -5.07 24.77 -3.29
CA GLN A 73 -5.67 24.74 -4.62
C GLN A 73 -4.54 24.67 -5.66
N PRO A 74 -4.35 23.57 -6.39
CA PRO A 74 -3.25 23.43 -7.35
C PRO A 74 -3.15 24.56 -8.37
N GLU A 75 -4.30 25.07 -8.84
CA GLU A 75 -4.38 26.13 -9.86
C GLU A 75 -3.77 27.46 -9.44
N THR A 76 -3.79 27.75 -8.14
CA THR A 76 -3.29 29.01 -7.55
C THR A 76 -2.01 28.82 -6.72
N SER A 77 -1.53 27.58 -6.65
CA SER A 77 -0.34 27.25 -5.84
C SER A 77 0.94 27.83 -6.43
N GLU A 78 1.74 28.48 -5.60
CA GLU A 78 3.10 28.95 -5.97
C GLU A 78 4.03 27.80 -6.38
N LYS A 79 3.73 26.56 -5.97
CA LYS A 79 4.51 25.36 -6.30
C LYS A 79 4.19 24.78 -7.68
N LEU A 80 3.11 25.20 -8.35
CA LEU A 80 2.64 24.60 -9.60
C LEU A 80 3.74 24.54 -10.66
N GLU A 81 4.42 25.66 -10.91
CA GLU A 81 5.45 25.70 -11.95
C GLU A 81 6.68 24.86 -11.60
N SER A 82 7.06 24.81 -10.33
CA SER A 82 8.17 23.95 -9.88
C SER A 82 7.83 22.47 -10.02
N TYR A 83 6.60 22.06 -9.69
CA TYR A 83 6.12 20.70 -9.86
C TYR A 83 5.96 20.32 -11.33
N ALA A 84 5.49 21.22 -12.17
CA ALA A 84 5.42 21.01 -13.62
C ALA A 84 6.82 20.78 -14.21
N ASN A 85 7.80 21.58 -13.82
CA ASN A 85 9.18 21.41 -14.24
C ASN A 85 9.78 20.09 -13.74
N LEU A 86 9.54 19.71 -12.48
CA LEU A 86 9.97 18.42 -11.94
C LEU A 86 9.38 17.27 -12.75
N LEU A 87 8.08 17.29 -13.04
CA LEU A 87 7.41 16.26 -13.83
C LEU A 87 8.00 16.18 -15.26
N TYR A 88 8.24 17.32 -15.89
CA TYR A 88 8.90 17.38 -17.19
C TYR A 88 10.28 16.72 -17.16
N GLU A 89 11.13 17.10 -16.21
CA GLU A 89 12.47 16.51 -16.08
C GLU A 89 12.44 15.00 -15.88
N LEU A 90 11.51 14.50 -15.08
CA LEU A 90 11.32 13.05 -14.83
C LEU A 90 10.84 12.29 -16.07
N ARG A 91 10.14 12.96 -16.99
CA ARG A 91 9.39 12.30 -18.09
C ARG A 91 9.80 12.73 -19.50
N LYS A 92 10.66 13.75 -19.68
CA LYS A 92 11.09 14.24 -21.02
C LYS A 92 11.67 13.15 -21.91
N ALA A 93 12.41 12.20 -21.35
CA ALA A 93 12.94 11.02 -22.07
C ALA A 93 11.85 10.06 -22.57
N LYS A 94 10.60 10.20 -22.09
CA LYS A 94 9.42 9.45 -22.53
C LYS A 94 8.48 10.30 -23.43
N GLY A 95 8.97 11.43 -23.94
CA GLY A 95 8.26 12.28 -24.89
C GLY A 95 7.32 13.32 -24.26
N MET A 96 7.36 13.53 -22.96
CA MET A 96 6.55 14.56 -22.31
C MET A 96 7.04 15.97 -22.70
N THR A 97 6.11 16.84 -23.05
CA THR A 97 6.42 18.27 -23.31
C THR A 97 6.23 19.09 -22.02
N PRO A 98 6.85 20.30 -21.94
CA PRO A 98 6.61 21.20 -20.79
C PRO A 98 5.13 21.55 -20.59
N ASN A 99 4.38 21.74 -21.68
CA ASN A 99 2.96 22.03 -21.65
C ASN A 99 2.13 20.84 -21.11
N ASP A 100 2.46 19.61 -21.51
CA ASP A 100 1.80 18.42 -21.00
C ASP A 100 2.10 18.20 -19.50
N ALA A 101 3.34 18.45 -19.08
CA ALA A 101 3.74 18.37 -17.69
C ALA A 101 2.96 19.38 -16.85
N ARG A 102 2.81 20.62 -17.33
CA ARG A 102 2.04 21.66 -16.63
C ARG A 102 0.56 21.30 -16.52
N LYS A 103 -0.05 20.77 -17.59
CA LYS A 103 -1.43 20.30 -17.58
C LYS A 103 -1.64 19.15 -16.58
N LEU A 104 -0.72 18.19 -16.57
CA LEU A 104 -0.79 17.06 -15.62
C LEU A 104 -0.54 17.50 -14.18
N ALA A 105 0.33 18.47 -13.94
CA ALA A 105 0.56 19.00 -12.60
C ALA A 105 -0.68 19.68 -11.99
N LEU A 106 -1.65 20.10 -12.79
CA LEU A 106 -2.95 20.58 -12.33
C LEU A 106 -3.90 19.45 -11.90
N ASN A 107 -3.64 18.21 -12.29
CA ASN A 107 -4.41 17.08 -11.79
C ASN A 107 -4.02 16.79 -10.33
N TYR A 108 -4.98 16.71 -9.45
CA TYR A 108 -4.77 16.64 -8.00
C TYR A 108 -3.98 15.41 -7.56
N ASN A 109 -4.18 14.24 -8.19
CA ASN A 109 -3.37 13.05 -7.92
C ASN A 109 -1.90 13.23 -8.35
N TYR A 110 -1.67 13.89 -9.50
CA TYR A 110 -0.31 14.24 -9.94
C TYR A 110 0.30 15.28 -9.01
N PHE A 111 -0.43 16.33 -8.65
CA PHE A 111 0.05 17.37 -7.75
C PHE A 111 0.47 16.78 -6.38
N GLY A 112 -0.40 16.00 -5.75
CA GLY A 112 -0.10 15.33 -4.48
C GLY A 112 1.09 14.37 -4.57
N THR A 113 1.21 13.64 -5.68
CA THR A 113 2.38 12.76 -5.91
C THR A 113 3.67 13.56 -6.08
N LEU A 114 3.61 14.74 -6.72
CA LEU A 114 4.75 15.65 -6.86
C LEU A 114 5.14 16.30 -5.53
N MET A 115 4.17 16.59 -4.64
CA MET A 115 4.45 17.00 -3.26
C MET A 115 5.30 15.98 -2.53
N ILE A 116 4.91 14.69 -2.61
CA ILE A 116 5.70 13.60 -2.00
C ILE A 116 7.10 13.53 -2.62
N LYS A 117 7.20 13.61 -3.94
CA LYS A 117 8.49 13.55 -4.64
C LYS A 117 9.42 14.69 -4.28
N SER A 118 8.86 15.86 -3.97
CA SER A 118 9.60 17.05 -3.56
C SER A 118 9.93 17.10 -2.06
N GLY A 119 9.35 16.19 -1.25
CA GLY A 119 9.52 16.18 0.20
C GLY A 119 8.61 17.17 0.93
N ASP A 120 7.59 17.72 0.25
CA ASP A 120 6.59 18.63 0.85
C ASP A 120 5.47 17.82 1.58
N ALA A 121 5.40 16.51 1.34
CA ALA A 121 4.53 15.58 2.05
C ALA A 121 5.16 14.19 2.14
N ASP A 122 4.71 13.37 3.11
CA ASP A 122 5.22 12.00 3.35
C ASP A 122 4.42 10.94 2.59
N GLY A 123 3.13 11.18 2.33
CA GLY A 123 2.25 10.23 1.68
C GLY A 123 0.97 10.86 1.13
N MET A 124 0.19 10.05 0.40
CA MET A 124 -1.10 10.44 -0.15
C MET A 124 -2.10 9.30 -0.01
N VAL A 125 -3.34 9.64 0.32
CA VAL A 125 -4.48 8.71 0.30
C VAL A 125 -5.50 9.22 -0.70
N SER A 126 -5.81 8.41 -1.70
CA SER A 126 -6.70 8.73 -2.82
C SER A 126 -7.52 7.51 -3.24
N GLY A 127 -8.56 7.71 -4.04
CA GLY A 127 -9.39 6.66 -4.64
C GLY A 127 -10.83 6.66 -4.11
N ALA A 128 -11.28 7.72 -3.46
CA ALA A 128 -12.68 7.86 -3.06
C ALA A 128 -13.60 8.08 -4.27
N ASN A 129 -13.15 8.88 -5.26
CA ASN A 129 -13.86 9.18 -6.50
C ASN A 129 -13.01 9.01 -7.77
N HIS A 130 -11.74 8.58 -7.63
CA HIS A 130 -10.85 8.29 -8.75
C HIS A 130 -10.73 6.78 -8.99
N SER A 131 -10.46 6.39 -10.24
CA SER A 131 -10.15 5.00 -10.57
C SER A 131 -8.79 4.57 -9.99
N THR A 132 -8.59 3.27 -9.82
CA THR A 132 -7.28 2.70 -9.43
C THR A 132 -6.17 3.18 -10.37
N ALA A 133 -6.45 3.24 -11.69
CA ALA A 133 -5.48 3.68 -12.67
C ALA A 133 -5.08 5.16 -12.49
N ASP A 134 -6.03 6.03 -12.17
CA ASP A 134 -5.78 7.47 -11.99
C ASP A 134 -5.01 7.74 -10.70
N THR A 135 -5.20 6.92 -9.68
CA THR A 135 -4.46 7.00 -8.42
C THR A 135 -3.04 6.43 -8.54
N VAL A 136 -2.88 5.26 -9.16
CA VAL A 136 -1.60 4.53 -9.19
C VAL A 136 -0.66 5.07 -10.27
N ARG A 137 -1.18 5.52 -11.42
CA ARG A 137 -0.37 6.01 -12.54
C ARG A 137 0.62 7.14 -12.17
N PRO A 138 0.24 8.19 -11.44
CA PRO A 138 1.19 9.21 -10.98
C PRO A 138 2.32 8.62 -10.13
N ALA A 139 2.01 7.74 -9.19
CA ALA A 139 3.00 7.08 -8.34
C ALA A 139 4.01 6.26 -9.15
N LEU A 140 3.53 5.44 -10.11
CA LEU A 140 4.40 4.66 -11.01
C LEU A 140 5.28 5.53 -11.91
N GLN A 141 4.78 6.69 -12.32
CA GLN A 141 5.52 7.61 -13.20
C GLN A 141 6.56 8.46 -12.48
N ILE A 142 6.29 8.86 -11.23
CA ILE A 142 7.03 9.87 -10.47
C ILE A 142 7.83 9.25 -9.34
N ILE A 143 7.20 8.47 -8.47
CA ILE A 143 7.84 7.86 -7.29
C ILE A 143 8.65 6.63 -7.70
N LYS A 144 8.02 5.73 -8.48
CA LYS A 144 8.54 4.41 -8.88
C LYS A 144 8.67 3.45 -7.70
N SER A 145 9.16 2.23 -7.96
CA SER A 145 9.49 1.25 -6.92
C SER A 145 10.72 1.67 -6.12
N ALA A 146 10.73 1.43 -4.83
CA ALA A 146 11.92 1.57 -3.98
C ALA A 146 13.02 0.58 -4.42
N HIS A 147 12.63 -0.61 -4.82
CA HIS A 147 13.50 -1.64 -5.38
C HIS A 147 13.37 -1.62 -6.91
N LYS A 148 14.37 -1.11 -7.61
CA LYS A 148 14.34 -0.90 -9.09
C LYS A 148 14.05 -2.18 -9.88
N GLU A 149 14.45 -3.31 -9.35
CA GLU A 149 14.37 -4.65 -9.98
C GLU A 149 13.02 -5.34 -9.72
N ARG A 150 12.20 -4.83 -8.80
CA ARG A 150 10.95 -5.48 -8.37
C ARG A 150 9.73 -4.81 -8.96
N SER A 151 8.77 -5.63 -9.35
CA SER A 151 7.43 -5.18 -9.73
C SER A 151 6.69 -4.56 -8.54
N VAL A 152 5.89 -3.53 -8.83
CA VAL A 152 4.99 -2.94 -7.84
C VAL A 152 3.78 -3.85 -7.69
N SER A 153 3.45 -4.21 -6.47
CA SER A 153 2.29 -5.03 -6.11
C SER A 153 1.40 -4.31 -5.11
N SER A 154 0.19 -4.80 -4.94
CA SER A 154 -0.76 -4.29 -3.94
C SER A 154 -0.87 -5.23 -2.75
N ALA A 155 -1.21 -4.67 -1.58
CA ALA A 155 -1.50 -5.42 -0.39
C ALA A 155 -2.75 -4.88 0.31
N LEU A 156 -3.64 -5.76 0.73
CA LEU A 156 -4.78 -5.45 1.59
C LEU A 156 -4.50 -5.95 2.99
N ILE A 157 -4.75 -5.08 3.99
CA ILE A 157 -4.73 -5.49 5.40
C ILE A 157 -6.17 -5.77 5.82
N LEU A 158 -6.46 -7.03 6.12
CA LEU A 158 -7.75 -7.46 6.64
C LEU A 158 -7.63 -7.77 8.13
N VAL A 159 -8.60 -7.31 8.91
CA VAL A 159 -8.66 -7.62 10.33
C VAL A 159 -9.84 -8.54 10.58
N ALA A 160 -9.56 -9.79 10.93
CA ALA A 160 -10.56 -10.80 11.24
C ALA A 160 -10.30 -11.40 12.63
N ASN A 161 -11.30 -11.37 13.52
CA ASN A 161 -11.18 -11.83 14.90
C ASN A 161 -9.97 -11.22 15.62
N ASP A 162 -9.77 -9.90 15.44
CA ASP A 162 -8.67 -9.09 16.00
C ASP A 162 -7.26 -9.43 15.48
N LYS A 163 -7.17 -10.33 14.51
CA LYS A 163 -5.89 -10.67 13.86
C LYS A 163 -5.79 -9.96 12.53
N PRO A 164 -4.69 -9.24 12.29
CA PRO A 164 -4.41 -8.68 10.96
C PRO A 164 -3.87 -9.77 10.03
N TYR A 165 -4.34 -9.74 8.80
CA TYR A 165 -3.86 -10.55 7.68
C TYR A 165 -3.48 -9.63 6.54
N ILE A 166 -2.45 -9.98 5.78
CA ILE A 166 -2.06 -9.29 4.56
C ILE A 166 -2.34 -10.21 3.37
N PHE A 167 -3.10 -9.71 2.40
CA PHE A 167 -3.42 -10.39 1.15
C PHE A 167 -2.75 -9.67 0.00
N SER A 168 -2.05 -10.36 -0.90
CA SER A 168 -1.33 -9.79 -2.05
C SER A 168 -1.24 -10.82 -3.20
N ASP A 169 -1.31 -10.44 -4.49
CA ASP A 169 -1.72 -9.15 -4.98
C ASP A 169 -3.24 -9.08 -5.07
N CYS A 170 -3.81 -7.89 -4.92
CA CYS A 170 -5.26 -7.71 -4.89
C CYS A 170 -5.78 -6.91 -6.09
N ALA A 171 -4.91 -6.15 -6.83
CA ALA A 171 -5.41 -5.17 -7.77
C ALA A 171 -4.46 -4.73 -8.89
N ILE A 172 -3.18 -5.09 -8.88
CA ILE A 172 -2.18 -4.55 -9.81
C ILE A 172 -1.69 -5.60 -10.80
N ILE A 173 -1.28 -6.77 -10.34
CA ILE A 173 -0.70 -7.82 -11.19
C ILE A 173 -1.75 -8.90 -11.44
N ILE A 174 -2.20 -9.02 -12.70
CA ILE A 174 -3.31 -9.94 -13.07
C ILE A 174 -2.84 -11.40 -13.14
N ASN A 175 -1.66 -11.63 -13.70
CA ASN A 175 -1.11 -12.98 -13.86
C ASN A 175 0.40 -12.92 -13.57
N PRO A 176 0.78 -13.05 -12.30
CA PRO A 176 2.16 -12.92 -11.89
C PRO A 176 3.04 -14.06 -12.41
N SER A 177 4.26 -13.73 -12.79
CA SER A 177 5.35 -14.68 -13.02
C SER A 177 5.86 -15.28 -11.70
N GLU A 178 6.72 -16.28 -11.76
CA GLU A 178 7.39 -16.87 -10.60
C GLU A 178 8.18 -15.81 -9.81
N GLN A 179 8.90 -14.93 -10.52
CA GLN A 179 9.67 -13.85 -9.90
C GLN A 179 8.76 -12.81 -9.24
N GLU A 180 7.68 -12.42 -9.92
CA GLU A 180 6.73 -11.45 -9.35
C GLU A 180 6.04 -12.00 -8.10
N LEU A 181 5.69 -13.29 -8.05
CA LEU A 181 5.16 -13.93 -6.85
C LEU A 181 6.18 -13.92 -5.68
N ALA A 182 7.45 -14.18 -5.97
CA ALA A 182 8.52 -14.09 -4.97
C ALA A 182 8.71 -12.65 -4.47
N ASP A 183 8.71 -11.67 -5.37
CA ASP A 183 8.78 -10.25 -5.04
C ASP A 183 7.60 -9.79 -4.17
N MET A 184 6.37 -10.26 -4.50
CA MET A 184 5.17 -9.99 -3.69
C MET A 184 5.30 -10.55 -2.27
N ALA A 185 5.85 -11.76 -2.11
CA ALA A 185 6.05 -12.36 -0.80
C ALA A 185 6.98 -11.51 0.08
N LEU A 186 8.08 -10.99 -0.49
CA LEU A 186 9.00 -10.12 0.22
C LEU A 186 8.40 -8.73 0.50
N ALA A 187 7.80 -8.07 -0.50
CA ALA A 187 7.18 -6.76 -0.33
C ALA A 187 6.04 -6.80 0.71
N SER A 188 5.26 -7.89 0.72
CA SER A 188 4.19 -8.09 1.72
C SER A 188 4.78 -8.38 3.11
N SER A 189 5.92 -9.04 3.20
CA SER A 189 6.64 -9.25 4.46
C SER A 189 7.18 -7.93 5.02
N GLU A 190 7.77 -7.09 4.18
CA GLU A 190 8.22 -5.74 4.57
C GLU A 190 7.03 -4.89 5.06
N THR A 191 5.89 -4.99 4.38
CA THR A 191 4.66 -4.34 4.79
C THR A 191 4.21 -4.85 6.16
N ALA A 192 4.18 -6.17 6.38
CA ALA A 192 3.83 -6.77 7.66
C ALA A 192 4.70 -6.22 8.80
N LEU A 193 6.02 -6.20 8.62
CA LEU A 193 6.96 -5.69 9.61
C LEU A 193 6.72 -4.21 9.95
N LYS A 194 6.43 -3.37 8.94
CA LYS A 194 6.08 -1.95 9.17
C LYS A 194 4.82 -1.80 10.04
N PHE A 195 3.87 -2.71 9.91
CA PHE A 195 2.66 -2.75 10.75
C PHE A 195 2.85 -3.49 12.09
N GLY A 196 4.07 -3.95 12.39
CA GLY A 196 4.38 -4.68 13.64
C GLY A 196 3.87 -6.12 13.64
N ILE A 197 3.68 -6.70 12.45
CA ILE A 197 3.25 -8.08 12.26
C ILE A 197 4.48 -8.92 11.89
N GLU A 198 4.77 -9.99 12.62
CA GLU A 198 5.79 -10.96 12.26
C GLU A 198 5.28 -11.81 11.08
N PRO A 199 5.90 -11.72 9.87
CA PRO A 199 5.32 -12.31 8.68
C PRO A 199 5.51 -13.82 8.62
N LYS A 200 4.37 -14.53 8.52
CA LYS A 200 4.26 -15.95 8.20
C LYS A 200 3.55 -16.07 6.86
N VAL A 201 4.34 -16.19 5.80
CA VAL A 201 3.89 -16.05 4.42
C VAL A 201 3.52 -17.41 3.84
N ALA A 202 2.27 -17.57 3.44
CA ALA A 202 1.77 -18.72 2.68
C ALA A 202 1.67 -18.39 1.20
N MET A 203 2.43 -19.11 0.37
CA MET A 203 2.31 -19.08 -1.09
C MET A 203 1.14 -19.99 -1.48
N LEU A 204 0.01 -19.37 -1.86
CA LEU A 204 -1.24 -20.09 -2.03
C LEU A 204 -1.33 -20.82 -3.37
N SER A 205 -2.01 -21.96 -3.35
CA SER A 205 -2.32 -22.76 -4.52
C SER A 205 -3.58 -23.61 -4.23
N TYR A 206 -4.15 -24.20 -5.27
CA TYR A 206 -5.14 -25.27 -5.09
C TYR A 206 -4.51 -26.60 -4.62
N SER A 207 -3.19 -26.69 -4.56
CA SER A 207 -2.40 -27.84 -4.10
C SER A 207 -1.75 -27.55 -2.75
N THR A 208 -1.54 -28.58 -1.94
CA THR A 208 -0.71 -28.52 -0.72
C THR A 208 0.31 -29.63 -0.79
N ARG A 209 1.61 -29.28 -0.74
CA ARG A 209 2.74 -30.26 -0.68
C ARG A 209 2.63 -31.36 -1.74
N GLY A 210 2.33 -31.03 -2.98
CA GLY A 210 2.27 -31.95 -4.10
C GLY A 210 0.98 -32.76 -4.22
N SER A 211 -0.08 -32.40 -3.49
CA SER A 211 -1.40 -33.04 -3.64
C SER A 211 -2.04 -32.82 -5.01
N GLY A 212 -1.61 -31.79 -5.74
CA GLY A 212 -1.98 -31.48 -7.11
C GLY A 212 -0.76 -31.33 -8.01
N SER A 213 -0.98 -31.26 -9.33
CA SER A 213 0.04 -31.08 -10.35
C SER A 213 -0.43 -30.12 -11.45
N GLY A 214 0.52 -29.56 -12.19
CA GLY A 214 0.25 -28.67 -13.33
C GLY A 214 1.01 -27.34 -13.23
N GLY A 215 1.10 -26.63 -14.35
CA GLY A 215 1.96 -25.44 -14.47
C GLY A 215 1.69 -24.35 -13.43
N MET A 216 0.44 -24.19 -12.98
CA MET A 216 0.11 -23.23 -11.93
C MET A 216 0.66 -23.66 -10.56
N VAL A 217 0.67 -24.96 -10.25
CA VAL A 217 1.29 -25.48 -9.01
C VAL A 217 2.80 -25.33 -9.07
N ASP A 218 3.40 -25.68 -10.22
CA ASP A 218 4.84 -25.58 -10.43
C ASP A 218 5.31 -24.12 -10.33
N LYS A 219 4.53 -23.19 -10.89
CA LYS A 219 4.78 -21.74 -10.77
C LYS A 219 4.87 -21.31 -9.28
N VAL A 220 3.88 -21.67 -8.47
CA VAL A 220 3.88 -21.29 -7.05
C VAL A 220 5.02 -21.97 -6.28
N ARG A 221 5.31 -23.23 -6.59
CA ARG A 221 6.41 -23.98 -5.98
C ARG A 221 7.77 -23.36 -6.30
N ASN A 222 7.99 -22.97 -7.56
CA ASN A 222 9.23 -22.31 -7.99
C ASN A 222 9.33 -20.91 -7.35
N ALA A 223 8.25 -20.14 -7.33
CA ALA A 223 8.21 -18.84 -6.66
C ALA A 223 8.53 -18.93 -5.15
N THR A 224 8.03 -20.00 -4.48
CA THR A 224 8.33 -20.24 -3.07
C THR A 224 9.83 -20.45 -2.85
N LYS A 225 10.46 -21.26 -3.70
CA LYS A 225 11.93 -21.48 -3.62
C LYS A 225 12.70 -20.20 -3.86
N LEU A 226 12.34 -19.43 -4.90
CA LEU A 226 12.95 -18.14 -5.18
C LEU A 226 12.84 -17.18 -3.99
N ALA A 227 11.66 -17.05 -3.39
CA ALA A 227 11.45 -16.21 -2.22
C ALA A 227 12.30 -16.67 -1.02
N GLN A 228 12.41 -17.99 -0.79
CA GLN A 228 13.24 -18.56 0.27
C GLN A 228 14.75 -18.33 0.02
N GLU A 229 15.20 -18.39 -1.24
CA GLU A 229 16.58 -18.06 -1.62
C GLU A 229 16.86 -16.57 -1.40
N MET A 230 15.93 -15.68 -1.78
CA MET A 230 16.04 -14.23 -1.57
C MET A 230 16.11 -13.87 -0.08
N LEU A 231 15.48 -14.63 0.82
CA LEU A 231 15.60 -14.45 2.28
C LEU A 231 17.03 -14.66 2.81
N GLN A 232 17.90 -15.34 2.06
CA GLN A 232 19.29 -15.53 2.49
C GLN A 232 20.19 -14.32 2.19
N SER A 233 19.66 -13.30 1.49
CA SER A 233 20.41 -12.07 1.21
C SER A 233 20.70 -11.26 2.48
N GLU A 234 21.71 -10.39 2.41
CA GLU A 234 22.08 -9.49 3.52
C GLU A 234 20.90 -8.63 4.02
N GLU A 235 19.99 -8.31 3.12
CA GLU A 235 18.81 -7.48 3.42
C GLU A 235 17.80 -8.19 4.32
N TYR A 236 17.61 -9.52 4.15
CA TYR A 236 16.52 -10.27 4.79
C TYR A 236 16.94 -11.29 5.82
N LYS A 237 18.17 -11.82 5.76
CA LYS A 237 18.63 -12.98 6.56
C LYS A 237 18.45 -12.85 8.08
N ASN A 238 18.37 -11.62 8.58
CA ASN A 238 18.20 -11.33 10.01
C ASN A 238 16.77 -10.89 10.37
N LEU A 239 15.86 -10.88 9.42
CA LEU A 239 14.46 -10.50 9.66
C LEU A 239 13.64 -11.74 10.05
N PRO A 240 12.61 -11.59 10.91
CA PRO A 240 11.77 -12.69 11.36
C PRO A 240 10.72 -13.05 10.30
N ILE A 241 11.16 -13.39 9.08
CA ILE A 241 10.29 -13.71 7.95
C ILE A 241 10.31 -15.23 7.72
N MET A 242 9.13 -15.83 7.66
CA MET A 242 8.95 -17.23 7.27
C MET A 242 8.09 -17.30 6.01
N ILE A 243 8.58 -18.02 4.99
CA ILE A 243 7.85 -18.21 3.72
C ILE A 243 7.78 -19.72 3.43
N ASP A 244 6.58 -20.21 3.15
CA ASP A 244 6.35 -21.60 2.79
C ASP A 244 5.21 -21.77 1.77
N GLY A 245 5.19 -22.86 1.04
CA GLY A 245 4.23 -23.23 -0.01
C GLY A 245 4.79 -24.32 -0.91
N GLU A 246 4.01 -24.78 -1.86
CA GLU A 246 2.63 -24.36 -2.13
C GLU A 246 1.67 -24.95 -1.09
N MET A 247 0.64 -24.18 -0.74
CA MET A 247 -0.41 -24.68 0.15
C MET A 247 -1.78 -24.05 -0.13
N GLN A 248 -2.82 -24.81 0.18
CA GLN A 248 -4.20 -24.33 0.13
C GLN A 248 -4.49 -23.38 1.29
N ALA A 249 -5.47 -22.48 1.12
CA ALA A 249 -5.84 -21.49 2.14
C ALA A 249 -6.28 -22.14 3.47
N ASP A 250 -6.98 -23.27 3.42
CA ASP A 250 -7.37 -24.03 4.62
C ASP A 250 -6.14 -24.55 5.39
N ALA A 251 -5.16 -25.09 4.67
CA ALA A 251 -3.90 -25.53 5.27
C ALA A 251 -3.07 -24.36 5.81
N ALA A 252 -3.12 -23.20 5.17
CA ALA A 252 -2.43 -21.99 5.62
C ALA A 252 -2.99 -21.44 6.93
N LEU A 253 -4.32 -21.47 7.11
CA LEU A 253 -5.02 -20.74 8.17
C LEU A 253 -5.52 -21.63 9.33
N ASP A 254 -5.85 -22.91 9.08
CA ASP A 254 -6.40 -23.81 10.09
C ASP A 254 -5.34 -24.79 10.60
N SER A 255 -5.07 -24.74 11.90
CA SER A 255 -4.04 -25.56 12.53
C SER A 255 -4.36 -27.07 12.54
N VAL A 256 -5.63 -27.46 12.45
CA VAL A 256 -6.03 -28.88 12.39
C VAL A 256 -5.78 -29.42 10.98
N VAL A 257 -6.12 -28.62 9.96
CA VAL A 257 -5.86 -28.96 8.55
C VAL A 257 -4.34 -28.99 8.29
N ALA A 258 -3.61 -28.00 8.80
CA ALA A 258 -2.15 -27.91 8.68
C ALA A 258 -1.45 -29.19 9.17
N ARG A 259 -1.80 -29.67 10.37
CA ARG A 259 -1.22 -30.91 10.92
C ARG A 259 -1.41 -32.13 10.04
N LYS A 260 -2.46 -32.15 9.22
CA LYS A 260 -2.75 -33.27 8.30
C LYS A 260 -2.09 -33.11 6.95
N LYS A 261 -2.07 -31.87 6.40
CA LYS A 261 -1.65 -31.61 5.01
C LYS A 261 -0.20 -31.14 4.90
N ALA A 262 0.32 -30.48 5.94
CA ALA A 262 1.68 -29.88 5.95
C ALA A 262 2.29 -29.91 7.36
N PRO A 263 2.46 -31.10 7.99
CA PRO A 263 2.91 -31.24 9.39
C PRO A 263 4.27 -30.62 9.68
N ASP A 264 5.16 -30.58 8.68
CA ASP A 264 6.53 -30.06 8.81
C ASP A 264 6.64 -28.55 8.54
N SER A 265 5.54 -27.88 8.19
CA SER A 265 5.53 -26.46 7.87
C SER A 265 5.51 -25.60 9.14
N GLN A 266 6.41 -24.62 9.19
CA GLN A 266 6.42 -23.60 10.25
C GLN A 266 5.43 -22.45 9.97
N VAL A 267 4.78 -22.43 8.80
CA VAL A 267 3.83 -21.40 8.37
C VAL A 267 2.41 -21.92 8.38
N ALA A 268 2.19 -23.16 7.96
CA ALA A 268 0.85 -23.76 7.87
C ALA A 268 0.11 -23.69 9.20
N GLY A 269 -1.18 -23.35 9.15
CA GLY A 269 -2.07 -23.21 10.29
C GLY A 269 -1.90 -21.93 11.12
N GLN A 270 -0.96 -21.07 10.74
CA GLN A 270 -0.69 -19.82 11.43
C GLN A 270 -0.26 -18.68 10.49
N ALA A 271 -0.47 -18.85 9.18
CA ALA A 271 -0.16 -17.82 8.19
C ALA A 271 -0.95 -16.54 8.44
N ASN A 272 -0.27 -15.41 8.26
CA ASN A 272 -0.86 -14.07 8.35
C ASN A 272 -0.57 -13.20 7.12
N VAL A 273 0.26 -13.69 6.20
CA VAL A 273 0.49 -13.11 4.88
C VAL A 273 0.14 -14.15 3.83
N LEU A 274 -0.77 -13.84 2.94
CA LEU A 274 -1.30 -14.76 1.93
C LEU A 274 -1.01 -14.20 0.54
N ILE A 275 -0.24 -14.94 -0.25
CA ILE A 275 0.14 -14.58 -1.62
C ILE A 275 -0.70 -15.41 -2.59
N PHE A 276 -1.45 -14.72 -3.43
CA PHE A 276 -2.33 -15.33 -4.43
C PHE A 276 -1.63 -15.42 -5.79
N PRO A 277 -1.66 -16.59 -6.47
CA PRO A 277 -1.00 -16.80 -7.75
C PRO A 277 -1.70 -16.16 -8.95
#